data_af12d5ff8222722f7a5fcced533f6ed2
#
_entry.id   af12d5ff8222722f7a5fcced533f6ed2
#
_cell.length_a   1.000
_cell.length_b   1.000
_cell.length_c   1.000
_cell.angle_alpha   90.00
_cell.angle_beta   90.00
_cell.angle_gamma   90.00
#
_symmetry.space_group_name_H-M   'P 1'
#
loop_
_entity.id
_entity.type
_entity.pdbx_description
1 polymer ?
#
loop_
_entity_poly.entity_id
_entity_poly.type
_entity_poly.pdbx_seq_one_letter_code
_entity_poly.pdbx_strand_id
1 'polypeptide(L)'
;MLFRSVEMTAARGIDVGAHFILGLPGETRQMMLDSCDMINALPIRSVKFHQLQIVRGTRMEQEYAQCPEDFERFALEEYLDFFVDMLERLRPTLSIERFVGEVPPRFVNETPWGLIRNVELLRLLDQRLEARQTWQGRHCLSISL
;
A
#
# COMPACT_ATOMS: atom_id res chain seq x y z
N MET A 1 -1.27 3.82 -20.72
CA MET A 1 -2.50 4.62 -20.53
C MET A 1 -3.34 4.19 -19.31
N LEU A 2 -2.69 3.64 -18.30
CA LEU A 2 -3.35 3.05 -17.13
C LEU A 2 -4.09 4.09 -16.25
N PHE A 3 -3.70 5.38 -16.31
CA PHE A 3 -4.18 6.42 -15.39
C PHE A 3 -4.93 7.58 -16.09
N ARG A 4 -5.41 7.36 -17.32
CA ARG A 4 -6.14 8.38 -18.07
C ARG A 4 -7.34 8.98 -17.33
N SER A 5 -8.08 8.16 -16.59
CA SER A 5 -9.23 8.64 -15.78
C SER A 5 -8.78 9.57 -14.65
N VAL A 6 -7.64 9.27 -14.00
CA VAL A 6 -7.04 10.11 -12.96
C VAL A 6 -6.65 11.47 -13.54
N GLU A 7 -5.93 11.47 -14.67
CA GLU A 7 -5.50 12.68 -15.37
C GLU A 7 -6.68 13.53 -15.83
N MET A 8 -7.70 12.90 -16.44
CA MET A 8 -8.90 13.58 -16.91
C MET A 8 -9.72 14.20 -15.77
N THR A 9 -9.76 13.55 -14.61
CA THR A 9 -10.50 14.02 -13.43
C THR A 9 -9.76 15.20 -12.81
N ALA A 10 -8.46 15.06 -12.59
CA ALA A 10 -7.61 16.10 -12.03
C ALA A 10 -7.57 17.36 -12.93
N ALA A 11 -7.52 17.19 -14.27
CA ALA A 11 -7.56 18.29 -15.23
C ALA A 11 -8.85 19.12 -15.16
N ARG A 12 -9.91 18.60 -14.53
CA ARG A 12 -11.17 19.31 -14.28
C ARG A 12 -11.23 19.99 -12.91
N GLY A 13 -10.11 20.00 -12.17
CA GLY A 13 -10.03 20.59 -10.84
C GLY A 13 -10.71 19.73 -9.75
N ILE A 14 -10.94 18.45 -10.02
CA ILE A 14 -11.51 17.50 -9.05
C ILE A 14 -10.38 16.77 -8.34
N ASP A 15 -10.38 16.81 -7.01
CA ASP A 15 -9.42 16.07 -6.19
C ASP A 15 -9.60 14.56 -6.40
N VAL A 16 -8.50 13.87 -6.65
CA VAL A 16 -8.49 12.42 -6.90
C VAL A 16 -7.82 11.71 -5.74
N GLY A 17 -8.49 10.72 -5.17
CA GLY A 17 -7.93 9.73 -4.27
C GLY A 17 -7.76 8.39 -5.00
N ALA A 18 -6.69 7.67 -4.70
CA ALA A 18 -6.41 6.37 -5.29
C ALA A 18 -6.36 5.26 -4.23
N HIS A 19 -6.71 4.03 -4.63
CA HIS A 19 -6.55 2.84 -3.82
C HIS A 19 -5.51 1.94 -4.48
N PHE A 20 -4.53 1.50 -3.70
CA PHE A 20 -3.50 0.54 -4.12
C PHE A 20 -3.58 -0.73 -3.28
N ILE A 21 -3.50 -1.87 -3.93
CA ILE A 21 -3.40 -3.17 -3.28
C ILE A 21 -1.97 -3.64 -3.44
N LEU A 22 -1.35 -4.04 -2.34
CA LEU A 22 0.02 -4.54 -2.26
C LEU A 22 0.03 -6.06 -2.12
N GLY A 23 0.95 -6.72 -2.79
CA GLY A 23 1.11 -8.17 -2.74
C GLY A 23 0.18 -8.93 -3.69
N LEU A 24 -0.11 -8.36 -4.86
CA LEU A 24 -0.84 -9.06 -5.93
C LEU A 24 -0.04 -10.28 -6.41
N PRO A 25 -0.69 -11.32 -6.99
CA PRO A 25 0.02 -12.49 -7.52
C PRO A 25 1.14 -12.10 -8.48
N GLY A 26 2.35 -12.62 -8.25
CA GLY A 26 3.56 -12.30 -9.01
C GLY A 26 4.20 -10.95 -8.68
N GLU A 27 3.65 -10.17 -7.77
CA GLU A 27 4.24 -8.89 -7.35
C GLU A 27 5.30 -9.11 -6.28
N THR A 28 6.51 -8.63 -6.54
CA THR A 28 7.62 -8.68 -5.58
C THR A 28 7.67 -7.42 -4.70
N ARG A 29 8.36 -7.49 -3.55
CA ARG A 29 8.60 -6.30 -2.70
C ARG A 29 9.27 -5.17 -3.47
N GLN A 30 10.20 -5.49 -4.36
CA GLN A 30 10.86 -4.48 -5.19
C GLN A 30 9.90 -3.80 -6.17
N MET A 31 9.01 -4.56 -6.82
CA MET A 31 7.99 -3.99 -7.71
C MET A 31 7.03 -3.06 -6.97
N MET A 32 6.64 -3.43 -5.75
CA MET A 32 5.82 -2.56 -4.90
C MET A 32 6.55 -1.27 -4.51
N LEU A 33 7.85 -1.34 -4.16
CA LEU A 33 8.67 -0.16 -3.87
C LEU A 33 8.84 0.74 -5.12
N ASP A 34 9.05 0.15 -6.28
CA ASP A 34 9.22 0.88 -7.54
C ASP A 34 7.90 1.56 -7.97
N SER A 35 6.75 1.05 -7.51
CA SER A 35 5.46 1.71 -7.75
C SER A 35 5.34 3.09 -7.11
N CYS A 36 6.18 3.42 -6.12
CA CYS A 36 6.18 4.75 -5.50
C CYS A 36 6.49 5.86 -6.51
N ASP A 37 7.37 5.61 -7.49
CA ASP A 37 7.71 6.59 -8.53
C ASP A 37 6.49 6.88 -9.41
N MET A 38 5.75 5.83 -9.78
CA MET A 38 4.50 5.96 -10.53
C MET A 38 3.44 6.71 -9.70
N ILE A 39 3.28 6.37 -8.43
CA ILE A 39 2.34 7.04 -7.52
C ILE A 39 2.69 8.52 -7.39
N ASN A 40 3.96 8.86 -7.26
CA ASN A 40 4.44 10.23 -7.15
C ASN A 40 4.16 11.07 -8.41
N ALA A 41 4.19 10.45 -9.59
CA ALA A 41 3.89 11.10 -10.88
C ALA A 41 2.39 11.33 -11.12
N LEU A 42 1.51 10.64 -10.38
CA LEU A 42 0.06 10.79 -10.57
C LEU A 42 -0.47 12.09 -9.94
N PRO A 43 -1.41 12.78 -10.59
CA PRO A 43 -2.08 13.97 -10.03
C PRO A 43 -3.16 13.57 -9.02
N ILE A 44 -2.78 12.80 -8.00
CA ILE A 44 -3.65 12.38 -6.89
C ILE A 44 -3.31 13.18 -5.64
N ARG A 45 -4.32 13.43 -4.82
CA ARG A 45 -4.18 14.14 -3.55
C ARG A 45 -4.01 13.20 -2.38
N SER A 46 -4.68 12.06 -2.43
CA SER A 46 -4.64 11.07 -1.36
C SER A 46 -4.55 9.65 -1.89
N VAL A 47 -4.12 8.74 -1.01
CA VAL A 47 -4.00 7.32 -1.30
C VAL A 47 -4.46 6.48 -0.11
N LYS A 48 -5.07 5.33 -0.41
CA LYS A 48 -5.34 4.26 0.56
C LYS A 48 -4.58 3.02 0.11
N PHE A 49 -3.74 2.50 0.98
CA PHE A 49 -3.07 1.23 0.76
C PHE A 49 -3.83 0.09 1.43
N HIS A 50 -3.81 -1.04 0.77
CA HIS A 50 -4.38 -2.29 1.24
C HIS A 50 -3.38 -3.41 0.98
N GLN A 51 -3.08 -4.23 1.97
CA GLN A 51 -2.46 -5.53 1.71
C GLN A 51 -3.49 -6.45 1.05
N LEU A 52 -3.05 -7.32 0.16
CA LEU A 52 -3.93 -8.31 -0.46
C LEU A 52 -4.57 -9.20 0.60
N GLN A 53 -5.88 -9.33 0.55
CA GLN A 53 -6.67 -10.26 1.36
C GLN A 53 -7.20 -11.39 0.50
N ILE A 54 -6.94 -12.63 0.89
CA ILE A 54 -7.45 -13.81 0.21
C ILE A 54 -8.86 -14.09 0.73
N VAL A 55 -9.84 -13.72 -0.07
CA VAL A 55 -11.27 -13.86 0.30
C VAL A 55 -11.78 -15.26 -0.02
N ARG A 56 -12.49 -15.85 0.93
CA ARG A 56 -13.08 -17.19 0.79
C ARG A 56 -14.04 -17.28 -0.39
N GLY A 57 -14.03 -18.41 -1.07
CA GLY A 57 -14.92 -18.69 -2.21
C GLY A 57 -14.54 -17.97 -3.50
N THR A 58 -13.37 -17.31 -3.55
CA THR A 58 -12.92 -16.62 -4.75
C THR A 58 -11.93 -17.45 -5.57
N ARG A 59 -11.77 -17.10 -6.83
CA ARG A 59 -10.72 -17.66 -7.68
C ARG A 59 -9.31 -17.43 -7.10
N MET A 60 -9.09 -16.27 -6.47
CA MET A 60 -7.83 -15.92 -5.81
C MET A 60 -7.48 -16.91 -4.69
N GLU A 61 -8.46 -17.40 -3.93
CA GLU A 61 -8.25 -18.43 -2.91
C GLU A 61 -7.76 -19.74 -3.55
N GLN A 62 -8.33 -20.13 -4.68
CA GLN A 62 -7.91 -21.34 -5.41
C GLN A 62 -6.49 -21.19 -5.98
N GLU A 63 -6.17 -20.03 -6.54
CA GLU A 63 -4.82 -19.71 -7.04
C GLU A 63 -3.80 -19.73 -5.90
N TYR A 64 -4.11 -19.13 -4.76
CA TYR A 64 -3.24 -19.15 -3.58
C TYR A 64 -3.01 -20.58 -3.03
N ALA A 65 -4.04 -21.42 -3.04
CA ALA A 65 -3.91 -22.81 -2.61
C ALA A 65 -3.04 -23.66 -3.56
N GLN A 66 -2.97 -23.29 -4.84
CA GLN A 66 -2.18 -24.01 -5.85
C GLN A 66 -0.74 -23.52 -5.93
N CYS A 67 -0.52 -22.21 -5.85
CA CYS A 67 0.79 -21.55 -6.02
C CYS A 67 0.97 -20.47 -4.95
N PRO A 68 1.12 -20.83 -3.65
CA PRO A 68 1.27 -19.83 -2.58
C PRO A 68 2.55 -19.01 -2.72
N GLU A 69 3.57 -19.53 -3.42
CA GLU A 69 4.83 -18.85 -3.71
C GLU A 69 4.68 -17.62 -4.62
N ASP A 70 3.59 -17.54 -5.38
CA ASP A 70 3.31 -16.38 -6.23
C ASP A 70 2.80 -15.17 -5.44
N PHE A 71 2.54 -15.35 -4.14
CA PHE A 71 1.95 -14.32 -3.29
C PHE A 71 2.93 -13.82 -2.24
N GLU A 72 3.33 -12.57 -2.34
CA GLU A 72 4.14 -11.93 -1.32
C GLU A 72 3.31 -11.72 -0.04
N ARG A 73 3.65 -12.46 1.01
CA ARG A 73 2.99 -12.39 2.31
C ARG A 73 3.94 -11.78 3.33
N PHE A 74 3.45 -10.83 4.08
CA PHE A 74 4.23 -10.16 5.13
C PHE A 74 3.81 -10.64 6.51
N ALA A 75 4.76 -10.88 7.39
CA ALA A 75 4.51 -10.77 8.82
C ALA A 75 4.30 -9.29 9.20
N LEU A 76 3.67 -9.01 10.35
CA LEU A 76 3.37 -7.63 10.73
C LEU A 76 4.62 -6.75 10.78
N GLU A 77 5.68 -7.21 11.43
CA GLU A 77 6.93 -6.45 11.56
C GLU A 77 7.59 -6.17 10.19
N GLU A 78 7.57 -7.17 9.31
CA GLU A 78 8.07 -7.01 7.93
C GLU A 78 7.26 -6.00 7.14
N TYR A 79 5.92 -5.99 7.31
CA TYR A 79 5.05 -5.02 6.66
C TYR A 79 5.30 -3.60 7.15
N LEU A 80 5.50 -3.43 8.46
CA LEU A 80 5.84 -2.14 9.04
C LEU A 80 7.18 -1.61 8.49
N ASP A 81 8.20 -2.44 8.42
CA ASP A 81 9.50 -2.08 7.87
C ASP A 81 9.40 -1.72 6.39
N PHE A 82 8.73 -2.58 5.61
CA PHE A 82 8.49 -2.36 4.20
C PHE A 82 7.70 -1.06 3.96
N PHE A 83 6.68 -0.79 4.80
CA PHE A 83 5.86 0.40 4.62
C PHE A 83 6.63 1.69 4.96
N VAL A 84 7.57 1.65 5.89
CA VAL A 84 8.49 2.77 6.13
C VAL A 84 9.37 3.02 4.90
N ASP A 85 9.90 1.97 4.27
CA ASP A 85 10.68 2.10 3.03
C ASP A 85 9.85 2.72 1.88
N MET A 86 8.55 2.40 1.80
CA MET A 86 7.62 3.06 0.88
C MET A 86 7.41 4.54 1.24
N LEU A 87 7.15 4.83 2.53
CA LEU A 87 6.95 6.22 3.00
C LEU A 87 8.12 7.11 2.67
N GLU A 88 9.35 6.63 2.84
CA GLU A 88 10.56 7.39 2.50
C GLU A 88 10.62 7.80 1.02
N ARG A 89 10.02 7.00 0.12
CA ARG A 89 9.99 7.23 -1.33
C ARG A 89 8.80 8.05 -1.81
N LEU A 90 7.68 8.01 -1.08
CA LEU A 90 6.46 8.72 -1.44
C LEU A 90 6.61 10.24 -1.19
N ARG A 91 6.16 11.06 -2.14
CA ARG A 91 6.25 12.52 -1.99
C ARG A 91 5.54 13.01 -0.71
N PRO A 92 6.11 13.99 0.01
CA PRO A 92 5.56 14.45 1.29
C PRO A 92 4.19 15.15 1.18
N THR A 93 3.81 15.59 -0.03
CA THR A 93 2.51 16.23 -0.30
C THR A 93 1.36 15.24 -0.50
N LEU A 94 1.65 13.93 -0.54
CA LEU A 94 0.63 12.89 -0.70
C LEU A 94 0.03 12.55 0.67
N SER A 95 -1.28 12.74 0.82
CA SER A 95 -2.00 12.32 2.02
C SER A 95 -2.25 10.82 2.00
N ILE A 96 -1.85 10.11 3.04
CA ILE A 96 -2.12 8.67 3.18
C ILE A 96 -3.26 8.49 4.17
N GLU A 97 -4.42 8.09 3.67
CA GLU A 97 -5.64 7.96 4.45
C GLU A 97 -5.75 6.60 5.14
N ARG A 98 -5.08 5.57 4.61
CA ARG A 98 -5.14 4.20 5.13
C ARG A 98 -3.88 3.44 4.77
N PHE A 99 -3.43 2.61 5.71
CA PHE A 99 -2.22 1.79 5.59
C PHE A 99 -2.51 0.30 5.48
N VAL A 100 -3.71 -0.14 5.83
CA VAL A 100 -4.10 -1.54 5.87
C VAL A 100 -5.57 -1.70 5.50
N GLY A 101 -5.91 -2.76 4.75
CA GLY A 101 -7.30 -3.15 4.49
C GLY A 101 -7.88 -3.88 5.70
N GLU A 102 -9.06 -3.50 6.12
CA GLU A 102 -9.81 -4.18 7.18
C GLU A 102 -10.90 -5.05 6.54
N VAL A 103 -10.75 -6.37 6.63
CA VAL A 103 -11.74 -7.34 6.15
C VAL A 103 -12.25 -8.15 7.33
N PRO A 104 -13.59 -8.30 7.49
CA PRO A 104 -14.12 -9.13 8.55
C PRO A 104 -13.58 -10.56 8.46
N PRO A 105 -13.16 -11.18 9.59
CA PRO A 105 -12.51 -12.50 9.61
C PRO A 105 -13.34 -13.62 8.97
N ARG A 106 -14.67 -13.49 8.98
CA ARG A 106 -15.58 -14.46 8.34
C ARG A 106 -15.38 -14.60 6.83
N PHE A 107 -14.76 -13.61 6.18
CA PHE A 107 -14.54 -13.61 4.74
C PHE A 107 -13.14 -14.06 4.31
N VAL A 108 -12.21 -14.24 5.24
CA VAL A 108 -10.84 -14.66 4.95
C VAL A 108 -10.49 -15.94 5.68
N ASN A 109 -9.58 -16.74 5.12
CA ASN A 109 -9.12 -17.98 5.78
C ASN A 109 -8.06 -17.70 6.83
N GLU A 110 -7.28 -16.64 6.64
CA GLU A 110 -6.15 -16.28 7.49
C GLU A 110 -6.21 -14.81 7.87
N THR A 111 -5.90 -14.54 9.13
CA THR A 111 -5.67 -13.20 9.65
C THR A 111 -4.25 -13.14 10.21
N PRO A 112 -3.20 -13.09 9.36
CA PRO A 112 -1.81 -13.30 9.78
C PRO A 112 -1.35 -12.29 10.83
N TRP A 113 -2.02 -11.15 10.95
CA TRP A 113 -1.73 -10.11 11.95
C TRP A 113 -2.83 -9.99 13.01
N GLY A 114 -3.74 -10.95 13.07
CA GLY A 114 -4.96 -10.82 13.87
C GLY A 114 -5.88 -9.73 13.32
N LEU A 115 -6.62 -9.08 14.21
CA LEU A 115 -7.56 -8.01 13.85
C LEU A 115 -6.93 -6.62 14.11
N ILE A 116 -5.79 -6.35 13.51
CA ILE A 116 -5.17 -5.03 13.67
C ILE A 116 -6.00 -3.97 12.92
N ARG A 117 -6.35 -2.90 13.64
CA ARG A 117 -7.04 -1.76 13.06
C ARG A 117 -6.04 -0.76 12.46
N ASN A 118 -6.50 0.01 11.46
CA ASN A 118 -5.65 1.02 10.82
C ASN A 118 -5.06 2.02 11.83
N VAL A 119 -5.81 2.40 12.86
CA VAL A 119 -5.32 3.32 13.91
C VAL A 119 -4.16 2.74 14.73
N GLU A 120 -4.21 1.44 15.00
CA GLU A 120 -3.14 0.76 15.71
C GLU A 120 -1.90 0.59 14.82
N LEU A 121 -2.11 0.23 13.55
CA LEU A 121 -1.02 0.15 12.59
C LEU A 121 -0.32 1.51 12.42
N LEU A 122 -1.08 2.60 12.35
CA LEU A 122 -0.55 3.96 12.26
C LEU A 122 0.36 4.26 13.47
N ARG A 123 -0.08 3.92 14.68
CA ARG A 123 0.72 4.09 15.90
C ARG A 123 2.05 3.31 15.84
N LEU A 124 2.02 2.07 15.34
CA LEU A 124 3.22 1.25 15.17
C LEU A 124 4.15 1.82 14.08
N LEU A 125 3.60 2.35 13.00
CA LEU A 125 4.37 3.03 11.95
C LEU A 125 5.04 4.30 12.47
N ASP A 126 4.33 5.12 13.24
CA ASP A 126 4.91 6.33 13.85
C ASP A 126 6.10 5.97 14.74
N GLN A 127 5.96 4.97 15.61
CA GLN A 127 7.05 4.47 16.44
C GLN A 127 8.25 3.98 15.61
N ARG A 128 7.97 3.33 14.45
CA ARG A 128 9.03 2.84 13.58
C ARG A 128 9.74 3.99 12.85
N LEU A 129 9.00 4.99 12.40
CA LEU A 129 9.56 6.22 11.82
C LEU A 129 10.47 6.96 12.80
N GLU A 130 10.02 7.11 14.06
CA GLU A 130 10.82 7.71 15.14
C GLU A 130 12.09 6.90 15.41
N ALA A 131 11.99 5.58 15.55
CA ALA A 131 13.13 4.69 15.80
C ALA A 131 14.16 4.74 14.67
N ARG A 132 13.73 4.86 13.43
CA ARG A 132 14.60 4.99 12.25
C ARG A 132 15.05 6.44 11.99
N GLN A 133 14.55 7.42 12.73
CA GLN A 133 14.81 8.85 12.52
C GLN A 133 14.54 9.27 11.07
N THR A 134 13.39 8.86 10.54
CA THR A 134 13.00 9.06 9.14
C THR A 134 11.58 9.61 9.01
N TRP A 135 11.19 10.02 7.80
CA TRP A 135 9.90 10.62 7.52
C TRP A 135 9.47 10.38 6.07
N GLN A 136 8.21 10.63 5.79
CA GLN A 136 7.67 10.56 4.42
C GLN A 136 8.42 11.51 3.48
N GLY A 137 8.92 10.97 2.38
CA GLY A 137 9.61 11.74 1.34
C GLY A 137 11.09 11.95 1.56
N ARG A 138 11.70 11.36 2.60
CA ARG A 138 13.16 11.50 2.84
C ARG A 138 13.99 11.11 1.62
N HIS A 139 13.57 10.08 0.89
CA HIS A 139 14.24 9.57 -0.31
C HIS A 139 13.44 9.84 -1.60
N CYS A 140 12.41 10.66 -1.52
CA CYS A 140 11.67 11.08 -2.70
C CYS A 140 12.60 11.90 -3.58
N LEU A 141 12.91 11.40 -4.77
CA LEU A 141 13.63 12.17 -5.77
C LEU A 141 12.77 13.39 -6.10
N SER A 142 13.29 14.58 -5.85
CA SER A 142 12.59 15.84 -6.11
C SER A 142 12.17 15.83 -7.58
N ILE A 143 10.87 15.68 -7.82
CA ILE A 143 10.32 15.99 -9.12
C ILE A 143 10.47 17.51 -9.21
N SER A 144 11.46 17.96 -9.97
CA SER A 144 11.62 19.38 -10.27
C SER A 144 10.33 19.85 -10.92
N LEU A 145 9.64 20.77 -10.24
CA LEU A 145 8.46 21.47 -10.74
C LEU A 145 8.84 22.32 -11.95
#